data_9db5142192d895ba402807e03166666a
#
_entry.id   9db5142192d895ba402807e03166666a
#
_cell.length_a   1.000
_cell.length_b   1.000
_cell.length_c   1.000
_cell.angle_alpha   90.00
_cell.angle_beta   90.00
_cell.angle_gamma   90.00
#
_symmetry.space_group_name_H-M   'P 1'
#
loop_
_entity.id
_entity.type
_entity.pdbx_description
1 polymer ?
#
loop_
_entity_poly.entity_id
_entity_poly.type
_entity_poly.pdbx_seq_one_letter_code
_entity_poly.pdbx_strand_id
1 'polypeptide(L)'
;FEGPWCHTGRWPKKGMDLAGKRVGVIGTGASAVQLIPMIAPEVAHLTVFQRTANYCAPLRNGPIDEETMNEIKENYPEIFRACNETAGSFMHEFDPRSAMDVSPEERLEQYERLWQKSGFAKWLSNFRDVMLPGEANEDYAEFVRGKIRERVHDPVVAEMLVPKDHTFGAKRVP
;
A
#
# COMPACT_ATOMS: atom_id res chain seq x y z
N PHE A 1 -6.35 23.98 19.67
CA PHE A 1 -7.31 22.86 19.72
C PHE A 1 -7.48 22.42 21.18
N GLU A 2 -8.69 22.42 21.67
CA GLU A 2 -9.00 22.13 23.08
C GLU A 2 -9.42 20.68 23.34
N GLY A 3 -9.66 19.91 22.29
CA GLY A 3 -10.07 18.52 22.36
C GLY A 3 -8.91 17.55 22.66
N PRO A 4 -9.20 16.29 23.00
CA PRO A 4 -8.18 15.26 23.15
C PRO A 4 -7.42 15.05 21.83
N TRP A 5 -6.13 14.87 21.92
CA TRP A 5 -5.29 14.57 20.76
C TRP A 5 -4.15 13.62 21.12
N CYS A 6 -3.65 12.89 20.15
CA CYS A 6 -2.45 12.08 20.31
C CYS A 6 -1.70 11.94 18.98
N HIS A 7 -0.43 11.61 19.04
CA HIS A 7 0.35 11.14 17.90
C HIS A 7 0.19 9.61 17.80
N THR A 8 0.00 9.07 16.58
CA THR A 8 -0.21 7.62 16.37
C THR A 8 0.89 6.76 16.98
N GLY A 9 2.16 7.20 16.93
CA GLY A 9 3.29 6.53 17.61
C GLY A 9 3.29 6.63 19.14
N ARG A 10 2.36 7.37 19.72
CA ARG A 10 2.14 7.50 21.17
C ARG A 10 0.69 7.23 21.52
N TRP A 11 0.09 6.24 20.88
CA TRP A 11 -1.29 5.85 21.15
C TRP A 11 -1.44 5.47 22.63
N PRO A 12 -2.48 5.99 23.31
CA PRO A 12 -2.67 5.67 24.74
C PRO A 12 -2.84 4.16 24.95
N LYS A 13 -2.13 3.58 25.92
CA LYS A 13 -2.20 2.14 26.21
C LYS A 13 -3.61 1.64 26.54
N LYS A 14 -4.46 2.53 27.09
CA LYS A 14 -5.86 2.23 27.41
C LYS A 14 -6.81 2.41 26.20
N GLY A 15 -6.27 2.76 25.03
CA GLY A 15 -7.05 3.15 23.86
C GLY A 15 -7.60 4.57 23.97
N MET A 16 -8.37 4.96 22.97
CA MET A 16 -9.17 6.20 22.93
C MET A 16 -10.61 5.82 22.62
N ASP A 17 -11.53 6.35 23.42
CA ASP A 17 -12.94 6.26 23.07
C ASP A 17 -13.25 7.26 21.94
N LEU A 18 -13.48 6.75 20.73
CA LEU A 18 -13.78 7.50 19.52
C LEU A 18 -15.25 7.36 19.08
N ALA A 19 -16.00 6.48 19.76
CA ALA A 19 -17.39 6.18 19.39
C ALA A 19 -18.26 7.44 19.37
N GLY A 20 -18.93 7.67 18.24
CA GLY A 20 -19.84 8.80 18.07
C GLY A 20 -19.18 10.18 18.08
N LYS A 21 -17.85 10.30 18.05
CA LYS A 21 -17.13 11.60 18.06
C LYS A 21 -16.80 12.09 16.65
N ARG A 22 -16.55 13.39 16.56
CA ARG A 22 -15.96 14.01 15.36
C ARG A 22 -14.45 13.92 15.49
N VAL A 23 -13.81 13.19 14.57
CA VAL A 23 -12.37 12.90 14.62
C VAL A 23 -11.66 13.51 13.43
N GLY A 24 -10.53 14.18 13.67
CA GLY A 24 -9.61 14.67 12.64
C GLY A 24 -8.33 13.82 12.60
N VAL A 25 -7.95 13.36 11.41
CA VAL A 25 -6.68 12.67 11.18
C VAL A 25 -5.79 13.56 10.31
N ILE A 26 -4.60 13.91 10.81
CA ILE A 26 -3.65 14.75 10.09
C ILE A 26 -2.62 13.86 9.39
N GLY A 27 -2.61 13.91 8.06
CA GLY A 27 -1.71 13.16 7.19
C GLY A 27 -2.32 11.86 6.66
N THR A 28 -1.71 11.36 5.58
CA THR A 28 -2.11 10.14 4.84
C THR A 28 -0.88 9.23 4.60
N GLY A 29 0.05 9.19 5.55
CA GLY A 29 1.16 8.23 5.54
C GLY A 29 0.72 6.84 6.00
N ALA A 30 1.66 5.88 6.02
CA ALA A 30 1.39 4.47 6.31
C ALA A 30 0.60 4.23 7.61
N SER A 31 0.86 4.99 8.68
CA SER A 31 0.10 4.88 9.94
C SER A 31 -1.34 5.34 9.79
N ALA A 32 -1.58 6.46 9.08
CA ALA A 32 -2.92 7.00 8.89
C ALA A 32 -3.76 6.11 7.98
N VAL A 33 -3.17 5.57 6.90
CA VAL A 33 -3.86 4.64 5.98
C VAL A 33 -4.33 3.37 6.69
N GLN A 34 -3.61 2.90 7.71
CA GLN A 34 -4.02 1.78 8.53
C GLN A 34 -5.06 2.19 9.60
N LEU A 35 -4.91 3.37 10.20
CA LEU A 35 -5.80 3.87 11.25
C LEU A 35 -7.19 4.23 10.71
N ILE A 36 -7.25 4.97 9.59
CA ILE A 36 -8.48 5.52 9.03
C ILE A 36 -9.58 4.46 8.83
N PRO A 37 -9.33 3.33 8.16
CA PRO A 37 -10.37 2.31 7.97
C PRO A 37 -10.82 1.64 9.28
N MET A 38 -9.95 1.62 10.30
CA MET A 38 -10.28 1.02 11.59
C MET A 38 -11.23 1.91 12.41
N ILE A 39 -11.05 3.23 12.36
CA ILE A 39 -11.86 4.15 13.16
C ILE A 39 -13.10 4.67 12.41
N ALA A 40 -13.09 4.66 11.09
CA ALA A 40 -14.19 5.18 10.27
C ALA A 40 -15.58 4.62 10.62
N PRO A 41 -15.73 3.31 10.94
CA PRO A 41 -17.03 2.76 11.34
C PRO A 41 -17.51 3.18 12.74
N GLU A 42 -16.62 3.67 13.60
CA GLU A 42 -16.91 3.98 15.00
C GLU A 42 -17.24 5.45 15.23
N VAL A 43 -16.69 6.34 14.43
CA VAL A 43 -16.79 7.79 14.62
C VAL A 43 -18.08 8.35 14.01
N ALA A 44 -18.63 9.42 14.58
CA ALA A 44 -19.76 10.11 13.97
C ALA A 44 -19.37 10.89 12.71
N HIS A 45 -18.16 11.39 12.66
CA HIS A 45 -17.62 12.10 11.49
C HIS A 45 -16.09 12.02 11.47
N LEU A 46 -15.53 11.69 10.30
CA LEU A 46 -14.10 11.64 10.08
C LEU A 46 -13.66 12.71 9.09
N THR A 47 -12.72 13.56 9.50
CA THR A 47 -12.06 14.51 8.61
C THR A 47 -10.60 14.13 8.45
N VAL A 48 -10.15 13.92 7.22
CA VAL A 48 -8.75 13.63 6.90
C VAL A 48 -8.08 14.86 6.29
N PHE A 49 -7.02 15.35 6.94
CA PHE A 49 -6.24 16.49 6.47
C PHE A 49 -5.04 15.98 5.66
N GLN A 50 -5.14 16.06 4.35
CA GLN A 50 -4.10 15.63 3.42
C GLN A 50 -3.38 16.82 2.81
N ARG A 51 -2.04 16.83 2.90
CA ARG A 51 -1.21 17.81 2.18
C ARG A 51 -0.86 17.34 0.77
N THR A 52 -0.49 16.08 0.63
CA THR A 52 -0.06 15.49 -0.64
C THR A 52 -0.64 14.07 -0.71
N ALA A 53 -1.34 13.75 -1.80
CA ALA A 53 -1.80 12.40 -2.07
C ALA A 53 -0.60 11.44 -2.18
N ASN A 54 -0.79 10.17 -1.81
CA ASN A 54 0.23 9.14 -1.93
C ASN A 54 -0.31 7.91 -2.64
N TYR A 55 0.57 7.19 -3.32
CA TYR A 55 0.22 5.89 -3.88
C TYR A 55 -0.11 4.92 -2.75
N CYS A 56 -1.27 4.31 -2.82
CA CYS A 56 -1.74 3.31 -1.87
C CYS A 56 -2.10 2.04 -2.61
N ALA A 57 -1.78 0.90 -2.03
CA ALA A 57 -2.14 -0.38 -2.61
C ALA A 57 -2.65 -1.34 -1.52
N PRO A 58 -3.70 -2.13 -1.78
CA PRO A 58 -4.22 -3.07 -0.80
C PRO A 58 -3.22 -4.20 -0.58
N LEU A 59 -2.71 -4.35 0.64
CA LEU A 59 -1.81 -5.45 1.00
C LEU A 59 -2.54 -6.81 1.06
N ARG A 60 -3.86 -6.81 1.11
CA ARG A 60 -4.70 -8.03 1.19
C ARG A 60 -4.29 -8.95 2.34
N ASN A 61 -3.94 -8.36 3.47
CA ASN A 61 -3.61 -9.11 4.68
C ASN A 61 -4.85 -9.86 5.18
N GLY A 62 -4.64 -11.08 5.63
CA GLY A 62 -5.66 -11.93 6.21
C GLY A 62 -5.10 -12.78 7.35
N PRO A 63 -5.95 -13.53 8.04
CA PRO A 63 -5.51 -14.56 8.98
C PRO A 63 -4.64 -15.59 8.25
N ILE A 64 -3.66 -16.11 8.93
CA ILE A 64 -2.86 -17.26 8.48
C ILE A 64 -3.43 -18.46 9.21
N ASP A 65 -3.89 -19.47 8.47
CA ASP A 65 -4.37 -20.72 9.05
C ASP A 65 -3.22 -21.56 9.63
N GLU A 66 -3.57 -22.59 10.39
CA GLU A 66 -2.59 -23.41 11.10
C GLU A 66 -1.72 -24.22 10.13
N GLU A 67 -2.28 -24.69 9.03
CA GLU A 67 -1.57 -25.45 7.99
C GLU A 67 -0.50 -24.59 7.33
N THR A 68 -0.88 -23.43 6.82
CA THR A 68 0.05 -22.43 6.25
C THR A 68 1.12 -21.99 7.26
N MET A 69 0.74 -21.79 8.53
CA MET A 69 1.69 -21.44 9.59
C MET A 69 2.74 -22.54 9.81
N ASN A 70 2.32 -23.81 9.78
CA ASN A 70 3.22 -24.93 9.96
C ASN A 70 4.15 -25.08 8.75
N GLU A 71 3.64 -24.98 7.52
CA GLU A 71 4.45 -24.96 6.31
C GLU A 71 5.52 -23.85 6.34
N ILE A 72 5.15 -22.64 6.76
CA ILE A 72 6.10 -21.52 6.90
C ILE A 72 7.19 -21.88 7.91
N LYS A 73 6.84 -22.46 9.06
CA LYS A 73 7.80 -22.81 10.11
C LYS A 73 8.77 -23.93 9.67
N GLU A 74 8.27 -24.92 8.97
CA GLU A 74 9.09 -26.01 8.42
C GLU A 74 10.09 -25.51 7.37
N ASN A 75 9.72 -24.46 6.64
CA ASN A 75 10.53 -23.88 5.57
C ASN A 75 11.35 -22.66 6.00
N TYR A 76 11.43 -22.31 7.29
CA TYR A 76 12.23 -21.16 7.75
C TYR A 76 13.66 -21.10 7.23
N PRO A 77 14.44 -22.20 7.18
CA PRO A 77 15.80 -22.13 6.66
C PRO A 77 15.87 -21.66 5.20
N GLU A 78 14.96 -22.14 4.36
CA GLU A 78 14.87 -21.75 2.95
C GLU A 78 14.37 -20.31 2.78
N ILE A 79 13.37 -19.92 3.59
CA ILE A 79 12.83 -18.56 3.62
C ILE A 79 13.95 -17.58 3.97
N PHE A 80 14.71 -17.84 5.05
CA PHE A 80 15.79 -16.96 5.45
C PHE A 80 16.93 -16.91 4.45
N ARG A 81 17.26 -18.05 3.81
CA ARG A 81 18.24 -18.08 2.72
C ARG A 81 17.79 -17.20 1.56
N ALA A 82 16.58 -17.40 1.06
CA ALA A 82 16.00 -16.58 -0.03
C ALA A 82 15.98 -15.09 0.32
N CYS A 83 15.57 -14.74 1.55
CA CYS A 83 15.62 -13.35 1.99
C CYS A 83 17.03 -12.75 2.01
N ASN A 84 18.04 -13.54 2.37
CA ASN A 84 19.44 -13.08 2.37
C ASN A 84 20.03 -12.90 0.97
N GLU A 85 19.50 -13.60 -0.02
CA GLU A 85 19.95 -13.57 -1.42
C GLU A 85 19.27 -12.46 -2.24
N THR A 86 18.18 -11.88 -1.74
CA THR A 86 17.43 -10.80 -2.44
C THR A 86 17.85 -9.41 -1.98
N ALA A 87 17.87 -8.45 -2.90
CA ALA A 87 18.26 -7.06 -2.64
C ALA A 87 17.39 -6.36 -1.57
N GLY A 88 16.14 -6.75 -1.44
CA GLY A 88 15.19 -6.17 -0.48
C GLY A 88 15.08 -6.95 0.83
N SER A 89 15.79 -8.05 1.00
CA SER A 89 15.65 -8.98 2.11
C SER A 89 14.24 -9.53 2.29
N PHE A 90 13.53 -9.73 1.17
CA PHE A 90 12.20 -10.35 1.08
C PHE A 90 12.25 -11.58 0.17
N MET A 91 11.24 -12.44 0.26
CA MET A 91 11.06 -13.58 -0.64
C MET A 91 10.55 -13.19 -2.04
N HIS A 92 10.74 -11.94 -2.44
CA HIS A 92 10.29 -11.42 -3.73
C HIS A 92 11.51 -11.20 -4.64
N GLU A 93 11.38 -11.66 -5.87
CA GLU A 93 12.34 -11.40 -6.94
C GLU A 93 11.68 -10.56 -8.02
N PHE A 94 12.37 -9.56 -8.52
CA PHE A 94 11.93 -8.78 -9.65
C PHE A 94 11.90 -9.64 -10.93
N ASP A 95 10.92 -9.39 -11.80
CA ASP A 95 11.00 -9.84 -13.18
C ASP A 95 12.23 -9.15 -13.81
N PRO A 96 13.18 -9.90 -14.36
CA PRO A 96 14.42 -9.30 -14.90
C PRO A 96 14.21 -8.45 -16.15
N ARG A 97 13.03 -8.52 -16.77
CA ARG A 97 12.69 -7.74 -17.96
C ARG A 97 12.36 -6.30 -17.59
N SER A 98 12.56 -5.38 -18.52
CA SER A 98 11.96 -4.04 -18.45
C SER A 98 10.47 -4.11 -18.77
N ALA A 99 9.67 -3.28 -18.10
CA ALA A 99 8.26 -3.14 -18.43
C ALA A 99 8.07 -2.62 -19.89
N MET A 100 9.04 -1.87 -20.40
CA MET A 100 8.97 -1.33 -21.77
C MET A 100 9.40 -2.33 -22.85
N ASP A 101 10.00 -3.47 -22.47
CA ASP A 101 10.41 -4.53 -23.41
C ASP A 101 9.27 -5.51 -23.75
N VAL A 102 8.13 -5.42 -23.06
CA VAL A 102 6.95 -6.27 -23.29
C VAL A 102 5.79 -5.47 -23.90
N SER A 103 4.82 -6.16 -24.51
CA SER A 103 3.65 -5.48 -25.05
C SER A 103 2.80 -4.81 -23.95
N PRO A 104 2.03 -3.76 -24.28
CA PRO A 104 1.12 -3.13 -23.33
C PRO A 104 0.13 -4.13 -22.69
N GLU A 105 -0.34 -5.11 -23.46
CA GLU A 105 -1.27 -6.14 -23.00
C GLU A 105 -0.61 -7.05 -21.97
N GLU A 106 0.60 -7.57 -22.26
CA GLU A 106 1.37 -8.42 -21.34
C GLU A 106 1.71 -7.66 -20.05
N ARG A 107 2.08 -6.39 -20.19
CA ARG A 107 2.39 -5.51 -19.06
C ARG A 107 1.19 -5.31 -18.15
N LEU A 108 0.03 -5.00 -18.73
CA LEU A 108 -1.22 -4.84 -17.97
C LEU A 108 -1.63 -6.15 -17.28
N GLU A 109 -1.53 -7.29 -17.97
CA GLU A 109 -1.81 -8.61 -17.39
C GLU A 109 -0.91 -8.89 -16.18
N GLN A 110 0.40 -8.60 -16.29
CA GLN A 110 1.35 -8.72 -15.18
C GLN A 110 0.95 -7.83 -14.00
N TYR A 111 0.61 -6.56 -14.24
CA TYR A 111 0.20 -5.63 -13.20
C TYR A 111 -1.07 -6.11 -12.49
N GLU A 112 -2.10 -6.51 -13.25
CA GLU A 112 -3.35 -7.03 -12.68
C GLU A 112 -3.12 -8.31 -11.87
N ARG A 113 -2.34 -9.24 -12.39
CA ARG A 113 -1.99 -10.48 -11.70
C ARG A 113 -1.29 -10.21 -10.37
N LEU A 114 -0.34 -9.29 -10.35
CA LEU A 114 0.37 -8.90 -9.14
C LEU A 114 -0.52 -8.09 -8.18
N TRP A 115 -1.45 -7.27 -8.71
CA TRP A 115 -2.39 -6.50 -7.91
C TRP A 115 -3.29 -7.39 -7.04
N GLN A 116 -3.58 -8.60 -7.49
CA GLN A 116 -4.39 -9.56 -6.73
C GLN A 116 -3.62 -10.29 -5.63
N LYS A 117 -2.28 -10.32 -5.69
CA LYS A 117 -1.46 -11.00 -4.69
C LYS A 117 -1.44 -10.25 -3.35
N SER A 118 -1.29 -10.99 -2.26
CA SER A 118 -1.04 -10.40 -0.93
C SER A 118 0.39 -9.87 -0.80
N GLY A 119 0.61 -9.02 0.19
CA GLY A 119 1.92 -8.46 0.51
C GLY A 119 2.50 -7.54 -0.56
N PHE A 120 3.81 -7.53 -0.67
CA PHE A 120 4.59 -6.59 -1.47
C PHE A 120 4.87 -7.05 -2.91
N ALA A 121 4.31 -8.18 -3.34
CA ALA A 121 4.51 -8.70 -4.70
C ALA A 121 4.19 -7.69 -5.81
N LYS A 122 3.24 -6.77 -5.55
CA LYS A 122 2.79 -5.74 -6.49
C LYS A 122 3.91 -4.88 -7.07
N TRP A 123 4.96 -4.68 -6.30
CA TRP A 123 6.14 -3.91 -6.74
C TRP A 123 7.44 -4.69 -6.59
N LEU A 124 7.60 -5.59 -5.62
CA LEU A 124 8.83 -6.36 -5.44
C LEU A 124 8.93 -7.61 -6.32
N SER A 125 7.83 -8.06 -6.96
CA SER A 125 7.85 -9.12 -7.98
C SER A 125 7.42 -8.59 -9.35
N ASN A 126 7.46 -7.28 -9.55
CA ASN A 126 7.13 -6.63 -10.81
C ASN A 126 8.39 -6.47 -11.68
N PHE A 127 8.25 -5.92 -12.87
CA PHE A 127 9.39 -5.61 -13.73
C PHE A 127 10.44 -4.79 -12.97
N ARG A 128 11.72 -5.06 -13.28
CA ARG A 128 12.88 -4.52 -12.54
C ARG A 128 12.95 -3.00 -12.45
N ASP A 129 12.29 -2.30 -13.35
CA ASP A 129 12.38 -0.86 -13.54
C ASP A 129 11.15 -0.07 -13.08
N VAL A 130 10.06 -0.73 -12.66
CA VAL A 130 8.86 -0.01 -12.18
C VAL A 130 9.10 0.81 -10.90
N MET A 131 10.13 0.48 -10.14
CA MET A 131 10.53 1.23 -8.94
C MET A 131 11.61 2.30 -9.21
N LEU A 132 12.12 2.38 -10.44
CA LEU A 132 13.14 3.35 -10.84
C LEU A 132 12.50 4.51 -11.61
N PRO A 133 12.93 5.76 -11.40
CA PRO A 133 12.40 6.88 -12.19
C PRO A 133 12.58 6.66 -13.69
N GLY A 134 11.49 6.80 -14.46
CA GLY A 134 11.49 6.60 -15.90
C GLY A 134 10.13 6.22 -16.46
N GLU A 135 10.08 5.83 -17.72
CA GLU A 135 8.85 5.50 -18.44
C GLU A 135 8.10 4.32 -17.80
N ALA A 136 8.81 3.27 -17.40
CA ALA A 136 8.23 2.11 -16.72
C ALA A 136 7.58 2.47 -15.37
N ASN A 137 8.19 3.39 -14.63
CA ASN A 137 7.63 3.90 -13.38
C ASN A 137 6.35 4.70 -13.61
N GLU A 138 6.33 5.57 -14.63
CA GLU A 138 5.14 6.38 -14.91
C GLU A 138 3.99 5.53 -15.45
N ASP A 139 4.26 4.53 -16.26
CA ASP A 139 3.28 3.57 -16.76
C ASP A 139 2.63 2.79 -15.59
N TYR A 140 3.46 2.28 -14.67
CA TYR A 140 2.94 1.62 -13.48
C TYR A 140 2.22 2.59 -12.52
N ALA A 141 2.73 3.81 -12.39
CA ALA A 141 2.08 4.86 -11.61
C ALA A 141 0.67 5.16 -12.14
N GLU A 142 0.49 5.24 -13.47
CA GLU A 142 -0.83 5.45 -14.07
C GLU A 142 -1.77 4.25 -13.84
N PHE A 143 -1.25 3.03 -13.90
CA PHE A 143 -2.02 1.85 -13.52
C PHE A 143 -2.53 1.98 -12.06
N VAL A 144 -1.67 2.36 -11.11
CA VAL A 144 -2.08 2.54 -9.70
C VAL A 144 -3.07 3.69 -9.52
N ARG A 145 -2.90 4.80 -10.26
CA ARG A 145 -3.87 5.92 -10.28
C ARG A 145 -5.24 5.45 -10.80
N GLY A 146 -5.25 4.61 -11.83
CA GLY A 146 -6.46 3.94 -12.34
C GLY A 146 -7.17 3.15 -11.23
N LYS A 147 -6.42 2.35 -10.46
CA LYS A 147 -6.97 1.59 -9.32
C LYS A 147 -7.56 2.47 -8.21
N ILE A 148 -7.00 3.65 -7.97
CA ILE A 148 -7.59 4.62 -7.03
C ILE A 148 -8.93 5.12 -7.57
N ARG A 149 -9.00 5.49 -8.85
CA ARG A 149 -10.25 5.96 -9.51
C ARG A 149 -11.33 4.88 -9.52
N GLU A 150 -10.97 3.64 -9.79
CA GLU A 150 -11.89 2.49 -9.72
C GLU A 150 -12.47 2.29 -8.31
N ARG A 151 -11.67 2.50 -7.29
CA ARG A 151 -12.05 2.26 -5.89
C ARG A 151 -12.89 3.36 -5.27
N VAL A 152 -12.70 4.60 -5.68
CA VAL A 152 -13.35 5.78 -5.10
C VAL A 152 -14.49 6.24 -6.00
N HIS A 153 -15.73 6.05 -5.56
CA HIS A 153 -16.92 6.28 -6.40
C HIS A 153 -17.18 7.75 -6.71
N ASP A 154 -16.80 8.68 -5.80
CA ASP A 154 -16.89 10.12 -6.04
C ASP A 154 -15.69 10.57 -6.88
N PRO A 155 -15.89 11.05 -8.13
CA PRO A 155 -14.78 11.40 -9.01
C PRO A 155 -13.98 12.61 -8.50
N VAL A 156 -14.59 13.53 -7.77
CA VAL A 156 -13.88 14.68 -7.19
C VAL A 156 -12.96 14.21 -6.07
N VAL A 157 -13.46 13.35 -5.20
CA VAL A 157 -12.66 12.74 -4.12
C VAL A 157 -11.56 11.84 -4.71
N ALA A 158 -11.85 11.06 -5.75
CA ALA A 158 -10.85 10.22 -6.43
C ALA A 158 -9.68 11.07 -6.91
N GLU A 159 -9.94 12.17 -7.63
CA GLU A 159 -8.88 13.06 -8.14
C GLU A 159 -8.09 13.79 -7.03
N MET A 160 -8.70 14.02 -5.87
CA MET A 160 -7.98 14.53 -4.69
C MET A 160 -7.03 13.49 -4.08
N LEU A 161 -7.30 12.20 -4.25
CA LEU A 161 -6.51 11.09 -3.72
C LEU A 161 -5.48 10.55 -4.72
N VAL A 162 -5.57 10.92 -6.00
CA VAL A 162 -4.62 10.54 -7.05
C VAL A 162 -3.30 11.31 -6.88
N PRO A 163 -2.15 10.63 -6.70
CA PRO A 163 -0.84 11.28 -6.63
C PRO A 163 -0.42 11.86 -7.98
N LYS A 164 -0.01 13.15 -7.97
CA LYS A 164 0.41 13.89 -9.19
C LYS A 164 1.80 14.50 -9.08
N ASP A 165 2.32 14.65 -7.84
CA ASP A 165 3.47 15.49 -7.56
C ASP A 165 4.78 14.70 -7.37
N HIS A 166 4.75 13.39 -7.52
CA HIS A 166 5.92 12.52 -7.33
C HIS A 166 5.77 11.18 -8.03
N THR A 167 6.90 10.54 -8.36
CA THR A 167 6.97 9.22 -8.97
C THR A 167 6.52 8.12 -8.00
N PHE A 168 6.07 6.99 -8.53
CA PHE A 168 5.77 5.81 -7.73
C PHE A 168 7.04 5.38 -6.95
N GLY A 169 6.88 5.05 -5.68
CA GLY A 169 8.00 4.64 -4.83
C GLY A 169 8.86 5.78 -4.24
N ALA A 170 8.70 7.04 -4.68
CA ALA A 170 9.43 8.18 -4.09
C ALA A 170 9.06 8.44 -2.62
N LYS A 171 7.89 8.00 -2.20
CA LYS A 171 7.45 7.95 -0.80
C LYS A 171 7.07 6.52 -0.46
N ARG A 172 7.13 6.17 0.84
CA ARG A 172 6.66 4.86 1.29
C ARG A 172 5.22 4.63 0.81
N VAL A 173 5.01 3.58 0.04
CA VAL A 173 3.69 3.13 -0.39
C VAL A 173 3.04 2.39 0.79
N PRO A 174 1.95 2.92 1.34
CA PRO A 174 1.22 2.30 2.46
C PRO A 174 0.31 1.17 2.00
#